data_f36284062b0e4a8c65295e93871c24a0
#
_entry.id   f36284062b0e4a8c65295e93871c24a0
#
_cell.length_a   1.000
_cell.length_b   1.000
_cell.length_c   1.000
_cell.angle_alpha   90.00
_cell.angle_beta   90.00
_cell.angle_gamma   90.00
#
_symmetry.space_group_name_H-M   'P 1'
#
loop_
_entity.id
_entity.type
_entity.pdbx_description
1 polymer ?
#
loop_
_entity_poly.entity_id
_entity_poly.type
_entity_poly.pdbx_seq_one_letter_code
_entity_poly.pdbx_strand_id
1 'polypeptide(L)'
;MNKILSWFINLCALWIIVAYVIGYFWPQVFLWFSRGRWMTWALSIVMLCMGLSLDLGSFSSLFKQPKVVVLAAISQYTVMPLSGWLIAMALGLPKELAVGFIIVACCPGGTASNLIAYIGRANLSLSVVSTAISTILGIVMTPFLTKVLAGGYVPVDAWGMLRSVVEIVLLPVALGVFINWKYPGFVKKMGQAGAVISTVAVSMVSGAVIAPAVVMDGGREQILAFAQKMFLAATLLHGLGFGLGFLLGKVFGYERDLCKAIACETGMQNGGLAATLAKNNFPSYMPIVGVPSIFCSIMQSAIGGVLASWWRITTPEKNSLAV
;
A
#
# COMPACT_ATOMS: atom_id res chain seq x y z
N MET A 1 -11.96 -22.84 -9.58
CA MET A 1 -11.82 -21.69 -8.68
C MET A 1 -12.99 -21.68 -7.69
N ASN A 2 -12.73 -21.71 -6.39
CA ASN A 2 -13.80 -21.76 -5.39
C ASN A 2 -14.46 -20.35 -5.33
N LYS A 3 -15.73 -20.23 -5.70
CA LYS A 3 -16.49 -18.96 -5.76
C LYS A 3 -16.47 -18.22 -4.41
N ILE A 4 -16.54 -18.95 -3.31
CA ILE A 4 -16.52 -18.38 -1.95
C ILE A 4 -15.19 -17.69 -1.64
N LEU A 5 -14.05 -18.34 -1.97
CA LEU A 5 -12.73 -17.74 -1.78
C LEU A 5 -12.52 -16.50 -2.63
N SER A 6 -12.96 -16.53 -3.89
CA SER A 6 -12.90 -15.34 -4.76
C SER A 6 -13.70 -14.18 -4.19
N TRP A 7 -14.90 -14.48 -3.67
CA TRP A 7 -15.75 -13.47 -3.05
C TRP A 7 -15.09 -12.86 -1.81
N PHE A 8 -14.50 -13.71 -0.94
CA PHE A 8 -13.78 -13.26 0.24
C PHE A 8 -12.60 -12.33 -0.10
N ILE A 9 -11.79 -12.69 -1.11
CA ILE A 9 -10.64 -11.88 -1.56
C ILE A 9 -11.11 -10.55 -2.16
N ASN A 10 -12.17 -10.56 -2.97
CA ASN A 10 -12.70 -9.36 -3.62
C ASN A 10 -13.26 -8.35 -2.60
N LEU A 11 -13.65 -8.79 -1.42
CA LEU A 11 -14.11 -7.95 -0.32
C LEU A 11 -12.97 -7.53 0.64
N CYS A 12 -11.70 -7.64 0.24
CA CYS A 12 -10.55 -7.29 1.07
C CYS A 12 -10.67 -5.87 1.69
N ALA A 13 -11.11 -4.88 0.92
CA ALA A 13 -11.32 -3.53 1.42
C ALA A 13 -12.41 -3.47 2.52
N LEU A 14 -13.47 -4.27 2.39
CA LEU A 14 -14.51 -4.36 3.41
C LEU A 14 -13.97 -4.97 4.70
N TRP A 15 -13.19 -6.05 4.62
CA TRP A 15 -12.58 -6.68 5.79
C TRP A 15 -11.62 -5.75 6.53
N ILE A 16 -10.87 -4.94 5.80
CA ILE A 16 -10.01 -3.90 6.36
C ILE A 16 -10.85 -2.88 7.14
N ILE A 17 -11.93 -2.37 6.55
CA ILE A 17 -12.85 -1.42 7.20
C ILE A 17 -13.48 -2.05 8.44
N VAL A 18 -13.99 -3.28 8.34
CA VAL A 18 -14.56 -4.02 9.48
C VAL A 18 -13.55 -4.16 10.61
N ALA A 19 -12.29 -4.52 10.29
CA ALA A 19 -11.23 -4.62 11.29
C ALA A 19 -10.93 -3.28 11.97
N TYR A 20 -10.95 -2.16 11.24
CA TYR A 20 -10.81 -0.82 11.83
C TYR A 20 -11.98 -0.49 12.76
N VAL A 21 -13.22 -0.77 12.34
CA VAL A 21 -14.41 -0.54 13.16
C VAL A 21 -14.34 -1.37 14.45
N ILE A 22 -14.01 -2.65 14.34
CA ILE A 22 -13.84 -3.52 15.51
C ILE A 22 -12.70 -2.99 16.40
N GLY A 23 -11.56 -2.63 15.84
CA GLY A 23 -10.42 -2.09 16.60
C GLY A 23 -10.73 -0.77 17.30
N TYR A 24 -11.61 0.06 16.74
CA TYR A 24 -12.06 1.30 17.36
C TYR A 24 -13.04 1.09 18.51
N PHE A 25 -14.06 0.23 18.33
CA PHE A 25 -15.09 0.02 19.34
C PHE A 25 -14.70 -1.03 20.38
N TRP A 26 -13.98 -2.07 19.98
CA TRP A 26 -13.53 -3.19 20.82
C TRP A 26 -12.01 -3.41 20.69
N PRO A 27 -11.17 -2.44 21.14
CA PRO A 27 -9.72 -2.49 20.94
C PRO A 27 -9.08 -3.73 21.55
N GLN A 28 -9.66 -4.32 22.60
CA GLN A 28 -9.17 -5.52 23.27
C GLN A 28 -8.98 -6.70 22.31
N VAL A 29 -9.80 -6.78 21.26
CA VAL A 29 -9.72 -7.83 20.23
C VAL A 29 -8.37 -7.81 19.53
N PHE A 30 -7.76 -6.63 19.35
CA PHE A 30 -6.52 -6.46 18.59
C PHE A 30 -5.30 -6.04 19.42
N LEU A 31 -5.47 -5.64 20.70
CA LEU A 31 -4.35 -5.17 21.51
C LEU A 31 -3.26 -6.23 21.68
N TRP A 32 -3.61 -7.50 21.80
CA TRP A 32 -2.62 -8.59 21.88
C TRP A 32 -1.80 -8.68 20.60
N PHE A 33 -2.44 -8.47 19.42
CA PHE A 33 -1.78 -8.52 18.14
C PHE A 33 -0.90 -7.28 17.87
N SER A 34 -1.24 -6.15 18.47
CA SER A 34 -0.42 -4.93 18.41
C SER A 34 0.84 -5.03 19.27
N ARG A 35 0.88 -5.94 20.27
CA ARG A 35 2.03 -6.17 21.15
C ARG A 35 3.10 -7.02 20.43
N GLY A 36 4.35 -6.87 20.84
CA GLY A 36 5.46 -7.66 20.28
C GLY A 36 5.62 -7.50 18.77
N ARG A 37 5.90 -8.59 18.06
CA ARG A 37 6.24 -8.61 16.62
C ARG A 37 5.16 -9.21 15.73
N TRP A 38 3.93 -9.42 16.23
CA TRP A 38 2.87 -10.07 15.45
C TRP A 38 2.51 -9.32 14.16
N MET A 39 2.40 -7.98 14.23
CA MET A 39 2.17 -7.15 13.05
C MET A 39 3.29 -7.29 12.01
N THR A 40 4.55 -7.30 12.48
CA THR A 40 5.73 -7.51 11.65
C THR A 40 5.64 -8.86 10.93
N TRP A 41 5.38 -9.94 11.65
CA TRP A 41 5.29 -11.28 11.06
C TRP A 41 4.10 -11.42 10.11
N ALA A 42 2.94 -10.87 10.47
CA ALA A 42 1.77 -10.89 9.58
C ALA A 42 2.07 -10.18 8.26
N LEU A 43 2.71 -9.01 8.31
CA LEU A 43 3.08 -8.30 7.09
C LEU A 43 4.18 -9.02 6.32
N SER A 44 5.16 -9.63 7.00
CA SER A 44 6.17 -10.48 6.35
C SER A 44 5.53 -11.66 5.60
N ILE A 45 4.47 -12.26 6.15
CA ILE A 45 3.70 -13.31 5.45
C ILE A 45 3.01 -12.74 4.22
N VAL A 46 2.43 -11.54 4.30
CA VAL A 46 1.85 -10.86 3.11
C VAL A 46 2.91 -10.63 2.04
N MET A 47 4.09 -10.17 2.43
CA MET A 47 5.20 -9.94 1.50
C MET A 47 5.74 -11.24 0.91
N LEU A 48 5.79 -12.32 1.69
CA LEU A 48 6.10 -13.66 1.22
C LEU A 48 5.10 -14.12 0.14
N CYS A 49 3.80 -13.97 0.41
CA CYS A 49 2.75 -14.31 -0.55
C CYS A 49 2.85 -13.46 -1.82
N MET A 50 3.21 -12.19 -1.69
CA MET A 50 3.54 -11.34 -2.85
C MET A 50 4.71 -11.93 -3.65
N GLY A 51 5.81 -12.27 -2.99
CA GLY A 51 6.97 -12.91 -3.63
C GLY A 51 6.63 -14.23 -4.34
N LEU A 52 5.78 -15.08 -3.73
CA LEU A 52 5.27 -16.29 -4.35
C LEU A 52 4.46 -16.04 -5.62
N SER A 53 3.82 -14.88 -5.73
CA SER A 53 3.00 -14.49 -6.90
C SER A 53 3.82 -13.86 -8.02
N LEU A 54 5.08 -13.49 -7.77
CA LEU A 54 5.95 -12.89 -8.77
C LEU A 54 6.53 -13.98 -9.68
N ASP A 55 6.14 -13.95 -10.95
CA ASP A 55 6.76 -14.76 -12.00
C ASP A 55 7.95 -14.03 -12.61
N LEU A 56 9.12 -14.67 -12.59
CA LEU A 56 10.33 -14.14 -13.21
C LEU A 56 10.17 -13.89 -14.72
N GLY A 57 9.29 -14.66 -15.39
CA GLY A 57 8.93 -14.44 -16.79
C GLY A 57 8.23 -13.10 -17.02
N SER A 58 7.45 -12.61 -16.05
CA SER A 58 6.77 -11.31 -16.11
C SER A 58 7.76 -10.15 -16.12
N PHE A 59 8.97 -10.32 -15.55
CA PHE A 59 10.03 -9.32 -15.64
C PHE A 59 10.60 -9.15 -17.06
N SER A 60 10.37 -10.14 -17.96
CA SER A 60 10.75 -9.98 -19.38
C SER A 60 10.01 -8.81 -20.04
N SER A 61 8.83 -8.45 -19.57
CA SER A 61 8.07 -7.29 -20.04
C SER A 61 8.76 -5.95 -19.71
N LEU A 62 9.56 -5.91 -18.64
CA LEU A 62 10.43 -4.79 -18.27
C LEU A 62 11.40 -4.43 -19.39
N PHE A 63 12.02 -5.45 -19.97
CA PHE A 63 12.98 -5.26 -21.06
C PHE A 63 12.32 -4.78 -22.35
N LYS A 64 10.99 -4.97 -22.48
CA LYS A 64 10.24 -4.51 -23.66
C LYS A 64 9.84 -3.03 -23.55
N GLN A 65 9.59 -2.52 -22.34
CA GLN A 65 9.15 -1.12 -22.14
C GLN A 65 9.79 -0.50 -20.87
N PRO A 66 11.12 -0.42 -20.77
CA PRO A 66 11.80 0.03 -19.56
C PRO A 66 11.45 1.48 -19.19
N LYS A 67 11.21 2.34 -20.17
CA LYS A 67 10.91 3.76 -19.95
C LYS A 67 9.62 3.98 -19.16
N VAL A 68 8.58 3.20 -19.44
CA VAL A 68 7.30 3.35 -18.72
C VAL A 68 7.39 2.86 -17.27
N VAL A 69 8.19 1.83 -17.03
CA VAL A 69 8.43 1.32 -15.68
C VAL A 69 9.24 2.32 -14.85
N VAL A 70 10.28 2.91 -15.45
CA VAL A 70 11.07 3.98 -14.83
C VAL A 70 10.17 5.19 -14.52
N LEU A 71 9.29 5.58 -15.45
CA LEU A 71 8.33 6.67 -15.22
C LEU A 71 7.40 6.36 -14.04
N ALA A 72 6.86 5.14 -13.95
CA ALA A 72 6.03 4.73 -12.82
C ALA A 72 6.78 4.81 -11.48
N ALA A 73 8.03 4.34 -11.44
CA ALA A 73 8.88 4.41 -10.25
C ALA A 73 9.22 5.86 -9.85
N ILE A 74 9.56 6.71 -10.81
CA ILE A 74 9.81 8.14 -10.58
C ILE A 74 8.53 8.81 -10.07
N SER A 75 7.39 8.56 -10.72
CA SER A 75 6.09 9.09 -10.29
C SER A 75 5.77 8.70 -8.84
N GLN A 76 5.98 7.43 -8.49
CA GLN A 76 5.76 6.92 -7.14
C GLN A 76 6.59 7.67 -6.09
N TYR A 77 7.88 7.84 -6.30
CA TYR A 77 8.80 8.40 -5.30
C TYR A 77 9.03 9.92 -5.41
N THR A 78 8.29 10.58 -6.30
CA THR A 78 8.25 12.06 -6.38
C THR A 78 6.87 12.59 -6.06
N VAL A 79 5.84 12.16 -6.79
CA VAL A 79 4.47 12.68 -6.65
C VAL A 79 3.94 12.44 -5.24
N MET A 80 3.99 11.19 -4.76
CA MET A 80 3.37 10.87 -3.48
C MET A 80 4.10 11.48 -2.28
N PRO A 81 5.45 11.36 -2.13
CA PRO A 81 6.15 11.96 -1.01
C PRO A 81 6.02 13.47 -0.95
N LEU A 82 6.16 14.16 -2.09
CA LEU A 82 6.03 15.62 -2.14
C LEU A 82 4.60 16.06 -1.85
N SER A 83 3.60 15.39 -2.44
CA SER A 83 2.19 15.69 -2.15
C SER A 83 1.87 15.44 -0.68
N GLY A 84 2.34 14.34 -0.10
CA GLY A 84 2.11 14.02 1.31
C GLY A 84 2.70 15.08 2.25
N TRP A 85 3.92 15.50 1.99
CA TRP A 85 4.57 16.56 2.76
C TRP A 85 3.86 17.92 2.61
N LEU A 86 3.54 18.33 1.39
CA LEU A 86 2.84 19.60 1.12
C LEU A 86 1.44 19.63 1.73
N ILE A 87 0.67 18.54 1.63
CA ILE A 87 -0.67 18.43 2.22
C ILE A 87 -0.58 18.47 3.75
N ALA A 88 0.38 17.76 4.36
CA ALA A 88 0.58 17.77 5.81
C ALA A 88 0.86 19.18 6.32
N MET A 89 1.69 19.95 5.61
CA MET A 89 1.97 21.36 5.91
C MET A 89 0.75 22.25 5.70
N ALA A 90 0.11 22.17 4.54
CA ALA A 90 -1.01 23.05 4.16
C ALA A 90 -2.23 22.89 5.07
N LEU A 91 -2.49 21.66 5.55
CA LEU A 91 -3.59 21.38 6.47
C LEU A 91 -3.21 21.59 7.95
N GLY A 92 -1.94 21.90 8.25
CA GLY A 92 -1.47 22.05 9.62
C GLY A 92 -1.73 20.78 10.44
N LEU A 93 -1.31 19.61 9.94
CA LEU A 93 -1.50 18.36 10.68
C LEU A 93 -0.63 18.36 11.95
N PRO A 94 -1.12 17.83 13.09
CA PRO A 94 -0.28 17.58 14.27
C PRO A 94 0.95 16.77 13.89
N LYS A 95 2.06 16.99 14.61
CA LYS A 95 3.37 16.40 14.28
C LYS A 95 3.31 14.88 14.08
N GLU A 96 2.65 14.18 14.98
CA GLU A 96 2.52 12.72 14.96
C GLU A 96 1.71 12.24 13.74
N LEU A 97 0.60 12.91 13.43
CA LEU A 97 -0.21 12.60 12.27
C LEU A 97 0.50 12.98 10.97
N ALA A 98 1.23 14.11 10.94
CA ALA A 98 2.03 14.52 9.79
C ALA A 98 3.11 13.49 9.47
N VAL A 99 3.84 13.01 10.48
CA VAL A 99 4.86 11.96 10.31
C VAL A 99 4.25 10.69 9.75
N GLY A 100 3.17 10.19 10.35
CA GLY A 100 2.49 8.99 9.88
C GLY A 100 1.96 9.13 8.45
N PHE A 101 1.43 10.29 8.10
CA PHE A 101 0.94 10.60 6.76
C PHE A 101 2.08 10.63 5.72
N ILE A 102 3.21 11.24 6.06
CA ILE A 102 4.42 11.28 5.22
C ILE A 102 4.98 9.86 5.05
N ILE A 103 5.00 9.01 6.11
CA ILE A 103 5.42 7.60 6.00
C ILE A 103 4.57 6.88 4.96
N VAL A 104 3.23 7.04 5.00
CA VAL A 104 2.34 6.44 3.99
C VAL A 104 2.73 6.90 2.59
N ALA A 105 2.91 8.21 2.41
CA ALA A 105 3.26 8.79 1.11
C ALA A 105 4.64 8.32 0.58
N CYS A 106 5.58 8.01 1.48
CA CYS A 106 6.92 7.50 1.14
C CYS A 106 6.98 5.98 0.95
N CYS A 107 5.91 5.23 1.26
CA CYS A 107 5.87 3.79 1.05
C CYS A 107 5.78 3.43 -0.44
N PRO A 108 6.16 2.20 -0.83
CA PRO A 108 5.97 1.71 -2.19
C PRO A 108 4.50 1.49 -2.53
N GLY A 109 4.20 1.24 -3.79
CA GLY A 109 2.88 0.83 -4.25
C GLY A 109 2.34 -0.40 -3.51
N GLY A 110 1.04 -0.44 -3.28
CA GLY A 110 0.38 -1.56 -2.61
C GLY A 110 -0.12 -2.61 -3.61
N THR A 111 -0.04 -3.90 -3.27
CA THR A 111 -0.53 -5.00 -4.14
C THR A 111 -2.01 -4.86 -4.56
N ALA A 112 -2.80 -4.09 -3.81
CA ALA A 112 -4.18 -3.76 -4.16
C ALA A 112 -4.28 -2.94 -5.47
N SER A 113 -3.21 -2.23 -5.89
CA SER A 113 -3.15 -1.51 -7.17
C SER A 113 -3.38 -2.45 -8.36
N ASN A 114 -2.87 -3.68 -8.27
CA ASN A 114 -3.03 -4.69 -9.31
C ASN A 114 -4.50 -5.12 -9.50
N LEU A 115 -5.27 -5.21 -8.41
CA LEU A 115 -6.69 -5.49 -8.49
C LEU A 115 -7.46 -4.34 -9.14
N ILE A 116 -7.15 -3.11 -8.77
CA ILE A 116 -7.75 -1.91 -9.35
C ILE A 116 -7.38 -1.80 -10.83
N ALA A 117 -6.13 -2.07 -11.19
CA ALA A 117 -5.66 -2.11 -12.59
C ALA A 117 -6.43 -3.18 -13.40
N TYR A 118 -6.61 -4.37 -12.84
CA TYR A 118 -7.39 -5.45 -13.48
C TYR A 118 -8.86 -5.04 -13.72
N ILE A 119 -9.54 -4.55 -12.68
CA ILE A 119 -10.95 -4.12 -12.78
C ILE A 119 -11.10 -2.97 -13.79
N GLY A 120 -10.16 -2.01 -13.76
CA GLY A 120 -10.15 -0.81 -14.60
C GLY A 120 -9.67 -1.05 -16.04
N ARG A 121 -9.38 -2.30 -16.43
CA ARG A 121 -8.82 -2.64 -17.75
C ARG A 121 -7.56 -1.82 -18.06
N ALA A 122 -6.69 -1.68 -17.07
CA ALA A 122 -5.34 -1.14 -17.22
C ALA A 122 -4.36 -2.23 -17.65
N ASN A 123 -3.13 -1.87 -17.96
CA ASN A 123 -2.06 -2.83 -18.26
C ASN A 123 -1.61 -3.54 -16.98
N LEU A 124 -2.14 -4.75 -16.75
CA LEU A 124 -1.88 -5.52 -15.54
C LEU A 124 -0.41 -5.93 -15.42
N SER A 125 0.25 -6.28 -16.52
CA SER A 125 1.66 -6.65 -16.50
C SER A 125 2.54 -5.50 -16.03
N LEU A 126 2.29 -4.27 -16.52
CA LEU A 126 2.98 -3.08 -16.05
C LEU A 126 2.70 -2.83 -14.56
N SER A 127 1.44 -2.94 -14.12
CA SER A 127 1.08 -2.73 -12.70
C SER A 127 1.85 -3.69 -11.79
N VAL A 128 1.84 -4.99 -12.07
CA VAL A 128 2.53 -6.01 -11.26
C VAL A 128 4.04 -5.75 -11.20
N VAL A 129 4.66 -5.47 -12.37
CA VAL A 129 6.10 -5.21 -12.45
C VAL A 129 6.48 -3.92 -11.73
N SER A 130 5.69 -2.85 -11.89
CA SER A 130 5.95 -1.57 -11.22
C SER A 130 5.81 -1.69 -9.69
N THR A 131 4.81 -2.45 -9.21
CA THR A 131 4.67 -2.74 -7.76
C THR A 131 5.90 -3.49 -7.22
N ALA A 132 6.41 -4.47 -7.96
CA ALA A 132 7.61 -5.21 -7.54
C ALA A 132 8.85 -4.29 -7.48
N ILE A 133 9.03 -3.44 -8.50
CA ILE A 133 10.16 -2.51 -8.55
C ILE A 133 10.04 -1.43 -7.47
N SER A 134 8.85 -0.81 -7.33
CA SER A 134 8.65 0.17 -6.27
C SER A 134 8.89 -0.44 -4.89
N THR A 135 8.50 -1.70 -4.69
CA THR A 135 8.77 -2.43 -3.43
C THR A 135 10.27 -2.61 -3.18
N ILE A 136 11.06 -2.97 -4.20
CA ILE A 136 12.52 -3.10 -4.08
C ILE A 136 13.17 -1.72 -3.83
N LEU A 137 12.79 -0.71 -4.59
CA LEU A 137 13.27 0.66 -4.40
C LEU A 137 12.88 1.22 -3.02
N GLY A 138 11.71 0.84 -2.51
CA GLY A 138 11.19 1.23 -1.20
C GLY A 138 12.12 0.88 -0.04
N ILE A 139 12.98 -0.13 -0.20
CA ILE A 139 13.96 -0.50 0.83
C ILE A 139 14.84 0.70 1.21
N VAL A 140 15.24 1.48 0.23
CA VAL A 140 16.10 2.66 0.41
C VAL A 140 15.26 3.95 0.40
N MET A 141 14.35 4.07 -0.55
CA MET A 141 13.61 5.31 -0.78
C MET A 141 12.66 5.65 0.37
N THR A 142 11.96 4.65 0.95
CA THR A 142 11.04 4.91 2.07
C THR A 142 11.75 5.47 3.29
N PRO A 143 12.82 4.85 3.84
CA PRO A 143 13.53 5.42 4.98
C PRO A 143 14.19 6.77 4.69
N PHE A 144 14.79 6.91 3.50
CA PHE A 144 15.46 8.15 3.09
C PHE A 144 14.48 9.30 2.97
N LEU A 145 13.40 9.14 2.21
CA LEU A 145 12.40 10.20 2.01
C LEU A 145 11.65 10.52 3.31
N THR A 146 11.34 9.51 4.13
CA THR A 146 10.75 9.75 5.44
C THR A 146 11.67 10.59 6.32
N LYS A 147 12.96 10.29 6.37
CA LYS A 147 13.93 11.09 7.12
C LYS A 147 13.99 12.53 6.62
N VAL A 148 14.03 12.73 5.31
CA VAL A 148 14.13 14.08 4.71
C VAL A 148 12.86 14.90 4.94
N LEU A 149 11.68 14.32 4.75
CA LEU A 149 10.40 15.04 4.75
C LEU A 149 9.74 15.09 6.13
N ALA A 150 9.88 14.04 6.94
CA ALA A 150 9.30 13.97 8.28
C ALA A 150 10.29 14.33 9.40
N GLY A 151 11.58 14.35 9.14
CA GLY A 151 12.63 14.60 10.15
C GLY A 151 12.55 15.97 10.82
N GLY A 152 11.91 16.96 10.19
CA GLY A 152 11.63 18.26 10.78
C GLY A 152 10.51 18.28 11.82
N TYR A 153 9.66 17.24 11.85
CA TYR A 153 8.56 17.10 12.81
C TYR A 153 8.99 16.28 14.04
N VAL A 154 9.64 15.14 13.81
CA VAL A 154 10.09 14.19 14.84
C VAL A 154 11.39 13.53 14.34
N PRO A 155 12.39 13.29 15.22
CA PRO A 155 13.60 12.54 14.84
C PRO A 155 13.25 11.19 14.22
N VAL A 156 13.76 10.91 13.01
CA VAL A 156 13.55 9.68 12.28
C VAL A 156 14.84 8.88 12.21
N ASP A 157 14.85 7.67 12.78
CA ASP A 157 15.94 6.72 12.60
C ASP A 157 15.80 6.00 11.25
N ALA A 158 16.37 6.61 10.20
CA ALA A 158 16.34 6.03 8.85
C ALA A 158 17.06 4.68 8.79
N TRP A 159 18.07 4.45 9.60
CA TRP A 159 18.81 3.19 9.61
C TRP A 159 17.99 2.05 10.26
N GLY A 160 17.35 2.33 11.40
CA GLY A 160 16.39 1.41 12.02
C GLY A 160 15.21 1.11 11.09
N MET A 161 14.69 2.14 10.39
CA MET A 161 13.61 1.98 9.41
C MET A 161 14.07 1.14 8.21
N LEU A 162 15.29 1.33 7.69
CA LEU A 162 15.86 0.51 6.62
C LEU A 162 15.93 -0.96 7.04
N ARG A 163 16.46 -1.24 8.25
CA ARG A 163 16.47 -2.60 8.80
C ARG A 163 15.08 -3.20 8.88
N SER A 164 14.10 -2.42 9.34
CA SER A 164 12.69 -2.84 9.39
C SER A 164 12.16 -3.21 7.99
N VAL A 165 12.45 -2.40 6.97
CA VAL A 165 12.02 -2.68 5.59
C VAL A 165 12.73 -3.92 5.03
N VAL A 166 14.00 -4.11 5.28
CA VAL A 166 14.73 -5.32 4.87
C VAL A 166 14.10 -6.56 5.49
N GLU A 167 13.81 -6.52 6.79
CA GLU A 167 13.21 -7.65 7.51
C GLU A 167 11.77 -7.95 7.07
N ILE A 168 10.95 -6.90 6.92
CA ILE A 168 9.52 -7.06 6.65
C ILE A 168 9.24 -7.31 5.17
N VAL A 169 10.05 -6.75 4.28
CA VAL A 169 9.78 -6.74 2.83
C VAL A 169 10.82 -7.56 2.07
N LEU A 170 12.11 -7.17 2.12
CA LEU A 170 13.13 -7.76 1.24
C LEU A 170 13.28 -9.26 1.46
N LEU A 171 13.51 -9.68 2.70
CA LEU A 171 13.75 -11.09 3.01
C LEU A 171 12.54 -11.98 2.68
N PRO A 172 11.28 -11.62 3.08
CA PRO A 172 10.13 -12.44 2.72
C PRO A 172 9.84 -12.47 1.22
N VAL A 173 9.95 -11.33 0.52
CA VAL A 173 9.74 -11.28 -0.93
C VAL A 173 10.77 -12.14 -1.65
N ALA A 174 12.06 -11.99 -1.32
CA ALA A 174 13.14 -12.79 -1.91
C ALA A 174 12.93 -14.30 -1.67
N LEU A 175 12.53 -14.68 -0.45
CA LEU A 175 12.20 -16.07 -0.12
C LEU A 175 10.99 -16.55 -0.94
N GLY A 176 9.96 -15.74 -1.10
CA GLY A 176 8.78 -16.09 -1.91
C GLY A 176 9.14 -16.32 -3.38
N VAL A 177 9.92 -15.41 -3.97
CA VAL A 177 10.43 -15.54 -5.35
C VAL A 177 11.28 -16.80 -5.49
N PHE A 178 12.19 -17.08 -4.53
CA PHE A 178 13.01 -18.29 -4.53
C PHE A 178 12.17 -19.56 -4.48
N ILE A 179 11.15 -19.60 -3.60
CA ILE A 179 10.24 -20.76 -3.51
C ILE A 179 9.46 -20.93 -4.82
N ASN A 180 8.96 -19.85 -5.43
CA ASN A 180 8.25 -19.94 -6.70
C ASN A 180 9.16 -20.46 -7.83
N TRP A 181 10.40 -19.96 -7.88
CA TRP A 181 11.37 -20.42 -8.86
C TRP A 181 11.72 -21.90 -8.70
N LYS A 182 11.97 -22.36 -7.46
CA LYS A 182 12.41 -23.74 -7.19
C LYS A 182 11.26 -24.74 -7.17
N TYR A 183 10.08 -24.34 -6.72
CA TYR A 183 8.91 -25.21 -6.52
C TYR A 183 7.63 -24.63 -7.14
N PRO A 184 7.59 -24.33 -8.46
CA PRO A 184 6.44 -23.70 -9.09
C PRO A 184 5.16 -24.54 -9.00
N GLY A 185 5.29 -25.89 -8.98
CA GLY A 185 4.16 -26.79 -8.80
C GLY A 185 3.50 -26.68 -7.42
N PHE A 186 4.27 -26.43 -6.37
CA PHE A 186 3.75 -26.16 -5.02
C PHE A 186 2.97 -24.84 -5.00
N VAL A 187 3.55 -23.77 -5.55
CA VAL A 187 2.91 -22.45 -5.62
C VAL A 187 1.60 -22.51 -6.41
N LYS A 188 1.59 -23.23 -7.53
CA LYS A 188 0.37 -23.46 -8.33
C LYS A 188 -0.72 -24.20 -7.54
N LYS A 189 -0.33 -25.19 -6.70
CA LYS A 189 -1.27 -25.91 -5.81
C LYS A 189 -1.83 -25.04 -4.71
N MET A 190 -1.05 -24.07 -4.18
CA MET A 190 -1.56 -23.10 -3.20
C MET A 190 -2.71 -22.25 -3.75
N GLY A 191 -2.73 -21.98 -5.07
CA GLY A 191 -3.82 -21.29 -5.74
C GLY A 191 -4.18 -19.98 -5.05
N GLN A 192 -5.41 -19.86 -4.52
CA GLN A 192 -5.93 -18.67 -3.86
C GLN A 192 -5.53 -18.56 -2.38
N ALA A 193 -4.89 -19.58 -1.79
CA ALA A 193 -4.60 -19.59 -0.35
C ALA A 193 -3.71 -18.39 0.06
N GLY A 194 -2.70 -18.05 -0.75
CA GLY A 194 -1.84 -16.89 -0.48
C GLY A 194 -2.62 -15.58 -0.41
N ALA A 195 -3.58 -15.38 -1.32
CA ALA A 195 -4.42 -14.18 -1.32
C ALA A 195 -5.36 -14.12 -0.10
N VAL A 196 -5.93 -15.26 0.32
CA VAL A 196 -6.75 -15.36 1.53
C VAL A 196 -5.92 -15.04 2.77
N ILE A 197 -4.74 -15.67 2.90
CA ILE A 197 -3.80 -15.41 4.01
C ILE A 197 -3.43 -13.93 4.07
N SER A 198 -3.11 -13.33 2.92
CA SER A 198 -2.78 -11.91 2.83
C SER A 198 -3.96 -11.02 3.25
N THR A 199 -5.18 -11.34 2.82
CA THR A 199 -6.39 -10.58 3.19
C THR A 199 -6.62 -10.62 4.71
N VAL A 200 -6.52 -11.79 5.32
CA VAL A 200 -6.66 -11.95 6.78
C VAL A 200 -5.56 -11.19 7.52
N ALA A 201 -4.30 -11.37 7.10
CA ALA A 201 -3.15 -10.74 7.75
C ALA A 201 -3.23 -9.20 7.68
N VAL A 202 -3.57 -8.63 6.52
CA VAL A 202 -3.74 -7.17 6.37
C VAL A 202 -4.90 -6.66 7.22
N SER A 203 -6.01 -7.40 7.29
CA SER A 203 -7.14 -7.03 8.16
C SER A 203 -6.74 -7.04 9.65
N MET A 204 -5.99 -8.06 10.09
CA MET A 204 -5.46 -8.11 11.47
C MET A 204 -4.52 -6.94 11.77
N VAL A 205 -3.59 -6.63 10.86
CA VAL A 205 -2.71 -5.45 10.98
C VAL A 205 -3.53 -4.17 11.08
N SER A 206 -4.57 -4.03 10.27
CA SER A 206 -5.43 -2.84 10.24
C SER A 206 -6.12 -2.59 11.59
N GLY A 207 -6.76 -3.60 12.17
CA GLY A 207 -7.36 -3.49 13.51
C GLY A 207 -6.32 -3.23 14.61
N ALA A 208 -5.13 -3.83 14.50
CA ALA A 208 -4.06 -3.67 15.46
C ALA A 208 -3.39 -2.29 15.46
N VAL A 209 -3.50 -1.54 14.36
CA VAL A 209 -2.96 -0.17 14.26
C VAL A 209 -3.79 0.81 15.07
N ILE A 210 -5.12 0.71 14.98
CA ILE A 210 -6.02 1.66 15.65
C ILE A 210 -6.17 1.36 17.14
N ALA A 211 -6.10 0.11 17.54
CA ALA A 211 -6.40 -0.32 18.92
C ALA A 211 -5.52 0.39 19.99
N PRO A 212 -4.18 0.49 19.85
CA PRO A 212 -3.36 1.24 20.80
C PRO A 212 -3.67 2.73 20.83
N ALA A 213 -3.96 3.33 19.66
CA ALA A 213 -4.28 4.74 19.56
C ALA A 213 -5.62 5.10 20.25
N VAL A 214 -6.57 4.17 20.22
CA VAL A 214 -7.89 4.34 20.86
C VAL A 214 -7.82 4.22 22.39
N VAL A 215 -6.94 3.37 22.93
CA VAL A 215 -6.84 3.16 24.40
C VAL A 215 -5.86 4.12 25.09
N MET A 216 -5.09 4.89 24.33
CA MET A 216 -4.27 5.95 24.93
C MET A 216 -5.17 7.07 25.49
N ASP A 217 -4.68 7.79 26.50
CA ASP A 217 -5.41 8.89 27.11
C ASP A 217 -5.72 9.98 26.04
N GLY A 218 -7.00 10.33 25.92
CA GLY A 218 -7.49 11.28 24.92
C GLY A 218 -7.39 10.79 23.46
N GLY A 219 -7.06 9.52 23.22
CA GLY A 219 -6.81 9.02 21.86
C GLY A 219 -8.04 9.00 20.97
N ARG A 220 -9.21 8.63 21.52
CA ARG A 220 -10.49 8.67 20.77
C ARG A 220 -10.84 10.09 20.35
N GLU A 221 -10.73 11.03 21.28
CA GLU A 221 -11.00 12.45 21.06
C GLU A 221 -10.06 13.03 20.01
N GLN A 222 -8.77 12.68 20.04
CA GLN A 222 -7.81 13.09 19.04
C GLN A 222 -8.14 12.50 17.67
N ILE A 223 -8.46 11.22 17.57
CA ILE A 223 -8.84 10.58 16.30
C ILE A 223 -10.07 11.27 15.72
N LEU A 224 -11.11 11.53 16.53
CA LEU A 224 -12.33 12.20 16.09
C LEU A 224 -12.09 13.67 15.71
N ALA A 225 -11.32 14.41 16.51
CA ALA A 225 -11.00 15.81 16.27
C ALA A 225 -10.28 16.03 14.93
N PHE A 226 -9.43 15.07 14.52
CA PHE A 226 -8.68 15.18 13.27
C PHE A 226 -9.23 14.32 12.13
N ALA A 227 -10.30 13.56 12.34
CA ALA A 227 -10.87 12.65 11.34
C ALA A 227 -11.20 13.38 10.02
N GLN A 228 -11.87 14.52 10.08
CA GLN A 228 -12.22 15.30 8.88
C GLN A 228 -10.98 15.76 8.11
N LYS A 229 -9.97 16.29 8.82
CA LYS A 229 -8.70 16.69 8.20
C LYS A 229 -7.97 15.50 7.59
N MET A 230 -7.99 14.36 8.26
CA MET A 230 -7.34 13.14 7.77
C MET A 230 -8.06 12.57 6.55
N PHE A 231 -9.40 12.57 6.52
CA PHE A 231 -10.15 12.20 5.32
C PHE A 231 -9.85 13.14 4.14
N LEU A 232 -9.81 14.45 4.39
CA LEU A 232 -9.46 15.43 3.37
C LEU A 232 -8.02 15.22 2.88
N ALA A 233 -7.06 15.06 3.79
CA ALA A 233 -5.66 14.81 3.47
C ALA A 233 -5.48 13.55 2.62
N ALA A 234 -6.09 12.44 3.03
CA ALA A 234 -6.04 11.18 2.31
C ALA A 234 -6.72 11.27 0.93
N THR A 235 -7.85 11.97 0.84
CA THR A 235 -8.54 12.22 -0.45
C THR A 235 -7.65 13.00 -1.41
N LEU A 236 -7.03 14.08 -0.92
CA LEU A 236 -6.11 14.90 -1.73
C LEU A 236 -4.88 14.11 -2.16
N LEU A 237 -4.26 13.36 -1.23
CA LEU A 237 -3.06 12.57 -1.52
C LEU A 237 -3.31 11.54 -2.63
N HIS A 238 -4.33 10.71 -2.44
CA HIS A 238 -4.63 9.65 -3.39
C HIS A 238 -5.25 10.18 -4.68
N GLY A 239 -6.07 11.24 -4.59
CA GLY A 239 -6.60 11.94 -5.77
C GLY A 239 -5.48 12.52 -6.64
N LEU A 240 -4.50 13.20 -6.03
CA LEU A 240 -3.31 13.69 -6.74
C LEU A 240 -2.47 12.53 -7.29
N GLY A 241 -2.27 11.47 -6.51
CA GLY A 241 -1.52 10.28 -6.94
C GLY A 241 -2.11 9.65 -8.20
N PHE A 242 -3.42 9.34 -8.19
CA PHE A 242 -4.11 8.81 -9.37
C PHE A 242 -4.12 9.82 -10.53
N GLY A 243 -4.43 11.08 -10.26
CA GLY A 243 -4.55 12.13 -11.28
C GLY A 243 -3.23 12.46 -11.95
N LEU A 244 -2.20 12.76 -11.16
CA LEU A 244 -0.87 13.09 -11.68
C LEU A 244 -0.18 11.87 -12.29
N GLY A 245 -0.34 10.67 -11.73
CA GLY A 245 0.16 9.45 -12.34
C GLY A 245 -0.42 9.22 -13.74
N PHE A 246 -1.75 9.40 -13.91
CA PHE A 246 -2.40 9.32 -15.21
C PHE A 246 -1.91 10.41 -16.17
N LEU A 247 -1.81 11.64 -15.69
CA LEU A 247 -1.38 12.79 -16.47
C LEU A 247 0.07 12.63 -16.96
N LEU A 248 0.97 12.19 -16.09
CA LEU A 248 2.36 11.91 -16.47
C LEU A 248 2.42 10.88 -17.60
N GLY A 249 1.70 9.76 -17.49
CA GLY A 249 1.62 8.78 -18.57
C GLY A 249 1.14 9.42 -19.89
N LYS A 250 0.12 10.28 -19.84
CA LYS A 250 -0.41 10.99 -21.02
C LYS A 250 0.59 11.98 -21.61
N VAL A 251 1.28 12.76 -20.77
CA VAL A 251 2.29 13.75 -21.20
C VAL A 251 3.46 13.07 -21.90
N PHE A 252 3.86 11.87 -21.45
CA PHE A 252 4.91 11.09 -22.10
C PHE A 252 4.40 10.27 -23.31
N GLY A 253 3.15 10.46 -23.73
CA GLY A 253 2.60 9.86 -24.95
C GLY A 253 2.25 8.38 -24.85
N TYR A 254 2.07 7.83 -23.64
CA TYR A 254 1.72 6.43 -23.45
C TYR A 254 0.23 6.18 -23.73
N GLU A 255 -0.07 4.96 -24.18
CA GLU A 255 -1.45 4.49 -24.37
C GLU A 255 -2.24 4.55 -23.06
N ARG A 256 -3.58 4.66 -23.20
CA ARG A 256 -4.50 4.85 -22.06
C ARG A 256 -4.43 3.74 -21.02
N ASP A 257 -4.20 2.49 -21.39
CA ASP A 257 -4.05 1.36 -20.49
C ASP A 257 -2.75 1.43 -19.66
N LEU A 258 -1.65 1.92 -20.26
CA LEU A 258 -0.40 2.20 -19.54
C LEU A 258 -0.55 3.40 -18.59
N CYS A 259 -1.24 4.48 -19.04
CA CYS A 259 -1.52 5.64 -18.17
C CYS A 259 -2.32 5.23 -16.93
N LYS A 260 -3.33 4.34 -17.08
CA LYS A 260 -4.10 3.81 -15.97
C LYS A 260 -3.24 2.99 -15.00
N ALA A 261 -2.32 2.16 -15.52
CA ALA A 261 -1.41 1.36 -14.69
C ALA A 261 -0.47 2.27 -13.88
N ILE A 262 0.11 3.32 -14.50
CA ILE A 262 0.91 4.33 -13.79
C ILE A 262 0.07 5.03 -12.72
N ALA A 263 -1.18 5.39 -13.03
CA ALA A 263 -2.10 6.01 -12.08
C ALA A 263 -2.40 5.10 -10.88
N CYS A 264 -2.67 3.82 -11.10
CA CYS A 264 -2.91 2.85 -10.04
C CYS A 264 -1.69 2.68 -9.15
N GLU A 265 -0.50 2.57 -9.75
CA GLU A 265 0.75 2.40 -9.01
C GLU A 265 1.08 3.64 -8.16
N THR A 266 0.97 4.83 -8.74
CA THR A 266 1.24 6.09 -8.04
C THR A 266 0.18 6.39 -6.97
N GLY A 267 -1.10 6.14 -7.28
CA GLY A 267 -2.23 6.49 -6.42
C GLY A 267 -2.48 5.53 -5.26
N MET A 268 -1.84 4.37 -5.22
CA MET A 268 -2.11 3.36 -4.18
C MET A 268 -0.85 2.98 -3.41
N GLN A 269 -0.89 3.21 -2.10
CA GLN A 269 0.24 2.99 -1.21
C GLN A 269 0.11 1.69 -0.41
N ASN A 270 1.24 1.14 0.04
CA ASN A 270 1.25 0.02 0.97
C ASN A 270 0.96 0.48 2.40
N GLY A 271 -0.33 0.67 2.72
CA GLY A 271 -0.77 1.12 4.04
C GLY A 271 -0.39 0.16 5.18
N GLY A 272 -0.34 -1.15 4.92
CA GLY A 272 0.10 -2.13 5.91
C GLY A 272 1.57 -1.96 6.28
N LEU A 273 2.43 -1.70 5.28
CA LEU A 273 3.84 -1.39 5.51
C LEU A 273 4.00 -0.09 6.30
N ALA A 274 3.30 0.97 5.88
CA ALA A 274 3.33 2.25 6.58
C ALA A 274 2.94 2.12 8.06
N ALA A 275 1.85 1.40 8.34
CA ALA A 275 1.39 1.11 9.69
C ALA A 275 2.43 0.37 10.54
N THR A 276 3.05 -0.65 9.96
CA THR A 276 4.05 -1.47 10.67
C THR A 276 5.35 -0.70 10.87
N LEU A 277 5.77 0.12 9.90
CA LEU A 277 6.91 1.02 10.04
C LEU A 277 6.68 2.08 11.12
N ALA A 278 5.49 2.67 11.17
CA ALA A 278 5.10 3.60 12.21
C ALA A 278 5.24 2.95 13.59
N LYS A 279 4.69 1.74 13.77
CA LYS A 279 4.78 1.01 15.03
C LYS A 279 6.22 0.64 15.42
N ASN A 280 7.04 0.18 14.47
CA ASN A 280 8.35 -0.37 14.78
C ASN A 280 9.43 0.70 15.00
N ASN A 281 9.24 1.89 14.43
CA ASN A 281 10.28 2.92 14.38
C ASN A 281 9.93 4.19 15.17
N PHE A 282 8.74 4.24 15.79
CA PHE A 282 8.33 5.33 16.67
C PHE A 282 7.98 4.81 18.05
N PRO A 283 8.17 5.64 19.09
CA PRO A 283 7.94 5.21 20.47
C PRO A 283 6.53 4.69 20.71
N SER A 284 6.40 3.70 21.61
CA SER A 284 5.11 3.10 21.96
C SER A 284 4.11 4.08 22.59
N TYR A 285 4.56 5.23 23.08
CA TYR A 285 3.73 6.32 23.57
C TYR A 285 3.19 7.24 22.44
N MET A 286 3.58 7.00 21.18
CA MET A 286 3.09 7.70 19.98
C MET A 286 2.29 6.79 19.03
N PRO A 287 1.31 6.01 19.50
CA PRO A 287 0.61 5.05 18.67
C PRO A 287 -0.23 5.73 17.55
N ILE A 288 -0.52 7.00 17.70
CA ILE A 288 -1.29 7.80 16.73
C ILE A 288 -0.56 8.00 15.40
N VAL A 289 0.79 7.79 15.36
CA VAL A 289 1.57 7.85 14.11
C VAL A 289 1.11 6.79 13.09
N GLY A 290 0.54 5.67 13.53
CA GLY A 290 -0.04 4.66 12.65
C GLY A 290 -1.39 5.04 12.04
N VAL A 291 -2.15 5.93 12.67
CA VAL A 291 -3.55 6.26 12.32
C VAL A 291 -3.72 6.79 10.89
N PRO A 292 -2.85 7.64 10.32
CA PRO A 292 -2.98 8.09 8.93
C PRO A 292 -3.07 6.96 7.90
N SER A 293 -2.41 5.82 8.15
CA SER A 293 -2.47 4.66 7.26
C SER A 293 -3.89 4.11 7.08
N ILE A 294 -4.75 4.28 8.09
CA ILE A 294 -6.16 3.88 8.08
C ILE A 294 -6.94 4.70 7.05
N PHE A 295 -6.89 6.02 7.20
CA PHE A 295 -7.60 6.95 6.32
C PHE A 295 -7.11 6.82 4.88
N CYS A 296 -5.81 6.68 4.68
CA CYS A 296 -5.21 6.45 3.38
C CYS A 296 -5.68 5.12 2.76
N SER A 297 -5.70 4.02 3.53
CA SER A 297 -6.17 2.72 3.03
C SER A 297 -7.64 2.73 2.61
N ILE A 298 -8.48 3.45 3.34
CA ILE A 298 -9.90 3.62 3.00
C ILE A 298 -10.04 4.46 1.72
N MET A 299 -9.40 5.63 1.68
CA MET A 299 -9.58 6.57 0.58
C MET A 299 -8.95 6.09 -0.73
N GLN A 300 -7.77 5.48 -0.71
CA GLN A 300 -7.19 4.88 -1.92
C GLN A 300 -8.07 3.79 -2.50
N SER A 301 -8.69 2.96 -1.65
CA SER A 301 -9.59 1.89 -2.09
C SER A 301 -10.90 2.45 -2.66
N ALA A 302 -11.46 3.49 -2.03
CA ALA A 302 -12.67 4.16 -2.50
C ALA A 302 -12.44 4.86 -3.86
N ILE A 303 -11.41 5.70 -3.95
CA ILE A 303 -11.05 6.42 -5.19
C ILE A 303 -10.69 5.44 -6.29
N GLY A 304 -9.82 4.46 -6.00
CA GLY A 304 -9.40 3.45 -6.95
C GLY A 304 -10.58 2.61 -7.47
N GLY A 305 -11.50 2.22 -6.58
CA GLY A 305 -12.71 1.48 -6.95
C GLY A 305 -13.64 2.26 -7.87
N VAL A 306 -13.87 3.55 -7.58
CA VAL A 306 -14.66 4.45 -8.45
C VAL A 306 -13.99 4.62 -9.80
N LEU A 307 -12.68 4.89 -9.83
CA LEU A 307 -11.92 5.05 -11.07
C LEU A 307 -11.92 3.77 -11.89
N ALA A 308 -11.70 2.61 -11.28
CA ALA A 308 -11.71 1.32 -11.97
C ALA A 308 -13.07 1.03 -12.61
N SER A 309 -14.16 1.30 -11.88
CA SER A 309 -15.53 1.14 -12.38
C SER A 309 -15.80 2.07 -13.57
N TRP A 310 -15.42 3.33 -13.45
CA TRP A 310 -15.54 4.31 -14.54
C TRP A 310 -14.69 3.93 -15.76
N TRP A 311 -13.44 3.52 -15.55
CA TRP A 311 -12.58 3.08 -16.65
C TRP A 311 -13.11 1.83 -17.35
N ARG A 312 -13.69 0.90 -16.60
CA ARG A 312 -14.29 -0.31 -17.17
C ARG A 312 -15.44 0.01 -18.12
N ILE A 313 -16.30 0.97 -17.76
CA ILE A 313 -17.44 1.41 -18.59
C ILE A 313 -16.94 2.17 -19.84
N THR A 314 -15.91 3.03 -19.67
CA THR A 314 -15.41 3.91 -20.74
C THR A 314 -14.35 3.30 -21.64
N THR A 315 -13.93 2.05 -21.40
CA THR A 315 -12.91 1.37 -22.19
C THR A 315 -13.50 0.07 -22.76
N PRO A 316 -13.62 -0.08 -24.09
CA PRO A 316 -14.07 -1.32 -24.70
C PRO A 316 -13.19 -2.51 -24.30
N GLU A 317 -13.76 -3.71 -24.28
CA GLU A 317 -12.94 -4.93 -24.17
C GLU A 317 -12.01 -4.99 -25.39
N LYS A 318 -10.69 -5.00 -25.18
CA LYS A 318 -9.77 -5.45 -26.20
C LYS A 318 -10.09 -6.93 -26.40
N ASN A 319 -10.58 -7.30 -27.61
CA ASN A 319 -10.84 -8.69 -27.94
C ASN A 319 -9.61 -9.52 -27.58
N SER A 320 -9.73 -10.40 -26.60
CA SER A 320 -8.67 -11.32 -26.14
C SER A 320 -8.47 -12.50 -27.10
N LEU A 321 -8.78 -12.33 -28.38
CA LEU A 321 -8.66 -13.33 -29.44
C LEU A 321 -7.51 -13.00 -30.41
N ALA A 322 -6.39 -12.51 -29.89
CA ALA A 322 -5.16 -12.40 -30.69
C ALA A 322 -3.96 -12.61 -29.77
N VAL A 323 -3.69 -13.82 -29.36
CA VAL A 323 -2.36 -14.47 -29.25
C VAL A 323 -2.58 -16.00 -29.28
#